data_a3e26af29344b0f4e28b2dd0de8d7dac
#
_entry.id   a3e26af29344b0f4e28b2dd0de8d7dac
#
_cell.length_a   1.000
_cell.length_b   1.000
_cell.length_c   1.000
_cell.angle_alpha   90.00
_cell.angle_beta   90.00
_cell.angle_gamma   90.00
#
_symmetry.space_group_name_H-M   'P 1'
#
loop_
_entity.id
_entity.type
_entity.pdbx_description
1 polymer ?
#
loop_
_entity_poly.entity_id
_entity_poly.type
_entity_poly.pdbx_seq_one_letter_code
_entity_poly.pdbx_strand_id
1 'polypeptide(L)' 'MSKVHTKVVFTSNAHEVESKINAELSSIPGEHLIDIKYAISESAGSRLFSAIIIYTK' A
#
# COMPACT_ATOMS: atom_id res chain seq x y z
N MET A 1 -7.08 -2.98 23.35
CA MET A 1 -7.71 -3.52 22.14
C MET A 1 -7.05 -2.95 20.88
N SER A 2 -6.65 -3.82 19.98
CA SER A 2 -6.01 -3.38 18.74
C SER A 2 -7.02 -2.75 17.81
N LYS A 3 -6.60 -1.69 17.14
CA LYS A 3 -7.42 -1.05 16.11
C LYS A 3 -6.84 -1.36 14.75
N VAL A 4 -7.71 -1.57 13.79
CA VAL A 4 -7.32 -1.79 12.42
C VAL A 4 -7.19 -0.44 11.72
N HIS A 5 -6.06 -0.26 11.05
CA HIS A 5 -5.77 0.95 10.30
C HIS A 5 -5.46 0.61 8.86
N THR A 6 -5.61 1.57 7.99
CA THR A 6 -5.25 1.40 6.59
C THR A 6 -4.39 2.56 6.14
N LYS A 7 -3.46 2.27 5.24
CA LYS A 7 -2.68 3.28 4.52
C LYS A 7 -2.83 3.04 3.04
N VAL A 8 -3.06 4.09 2.30
CA VAL A 8 -3.21 4.01 0.84
C VAL A 8 -1.96 4.59 0.19
N VAL A 9 -1.38 3.82 -0.73
CA VAL A 9 -0.24 4.24 -1.53
C VAL A 9 -0.67 4.21 -2.98
N PHE A 10 -0.38 5.26 -3.73
CA PHE A 10 -0.69 5.26 -5.15
C PHE A 10 0.37 6.03 -5.92
N THR A 11 0.59 5.61 -7.15
CA THR A 11 1.58 6.22 -8.03
C THR A 11 1.30 5.79 -9.47
N SER A 12 1.71 6.61 -10.42
CA SER A 12 1.61 6.25 -11.83
C SER A 12 2.83 5.47 -12.33
N ASN A 13 3.80 5.23 -11.47
CA ASN A 13 5.05 4.56 -11.84
C ASN A 13 5.18 3.22 -11.11
N ALA A 14 5.25 2.14 -11.88
CA ALA A 14 5.32 0.79 -11.32
C ALA A 14 6.53 0.58 -10.41
N HIS A 15 7.65 1.24 -10.73
CA HIS A 15 8.86 1.10 -9.90
C HIS A 15 8.73 1.82 -8.57
N GLU A 16 7.97 2.90 -8.57
CA GLU A 16 7.79 3.68 -7.35
C GLU A 16 6.83 3.03 -6.37
N VAL A 17 5.87 2.24 -6.86
CA VAL A 17 4.89 1.63 -5.97
C VAL A 17 5.57 0.69 -4.97
N GLU A 18 6.55 -0.08 -5.42
CA GLU A 18 7.30 -0.95 -4.53
C GLU A 18 8.07 -0.16 -3.48
N SER A 19 8.75 0.90 -3.90
CA SER A 19 9.50 1.75 -2.98
C SER A 19 8.58 2.40 -1.95
N LYS A 20 7.43 2.86 -2.38
CA LYS A 20 6.47 3.50 -1.48
C LYS A 20 5.88 2.51 -0.48
N ILE A 21 5.55 1.30 -0.94
CA ILE A 21 5.04 0.27 -0.06
C ILE A 21 6.10 -0.12 0.98
N ASN A 22 7.33 -0.33 0.53
CA ASN A 22 8.42 -0.71 1.43
C ASN A 22 8.72 0.38 2.46
N ALA A 23 8.63 1.64 2.06
CA ALA A 23 8.82 2.75 2.99
C ALA A 23 7.76 2.74 4.08
N GLU A 24 6.51 2.45 3.73
CA GLU A 24 5.45 2.35 4.72
C GLU A 24 5.62 1.13 5.62
N LEU A 25 6.02 -0.01 5.04
CA LEU A 25 6.22 -1.23 5.81
C LEU A 25 7.34 -1.09 6.84
N SER A 26 8.32 -0.24 6.57
CA SER A 26 9.44 -0.07 7.49
C SER A 26 9.00 0.54 8.83
N SER A 27 7.85 1.20 8.86
CA SER A 27 7.31 1.78 10.08
C SER A 27 6.26 0.91 10.76
N ILE A 28 5.93 -0.25 10.15
CA ILE A 28 4.92 -1.15 10.69
C ILE A 28 5.62 -2.44 11.13
N PRO A 29 5.55 -2.81 12.43
CA PRO A 29 6.09 -4.10 12.86
C PRO A 29 5.41 -5.24 12.12
N GLY A 30 6.19 -6.25 11.71
CA GLY A 30 5.65 -7.35 10.91
C GLY A 30 4.48 -8.06 11.57
N GLU A 31 4.49 -8.16 12.90
CA GLU A 31 3.42 -8.80 13.65
C GLU A 31 2.12 -8.00 13.64
N HIS A 32 2.18 -6.73 13.25
CA HIS A 32 1.00 -5.87 13.15
C HIS A 32 0.44 -5.79 11.73
N LEU A 33 1.15 -6.35 10.77
CA LEU A 33 0.69 -6.34 9.38
C LEU A 33 -0.36 -7.42 9.17
N ILE A 34 -1.52 -7.02 8.66
CA ILE A 34 -2.61 -7.95 8.38
C ILE A 34 -2.61 -8.36 6.92
N ASP A 35 -2.60 -7.39 6.01
CA ASP A 35 -2.72 -7.69 4.60
C ASP A 35 -2.30 -6.48 3.76
N ILE A 36 -2.01 -6.74 2.50
CA ILE A 36 -1.75 -5.70 1.52
C ILE A 36 -2.60 -6.02 0.30
N LYS A 37 -3.45 -5.09 -0.08
CA LYS A 37 -4.28 -5.22 -1.28
C LYS A 37 -3.70 -4.35 -2.37
N TYR A 38 -3.60 -4.89 -3.56
CA TYR A 38 -2.99 -4.22 -4.68
C TYR A 38 -3.98 -4.11 -5.82
N ALA A 39 -4.00 -2.97 -6.49
CA ALA A 39 -4.89 -2.74 -7.61
C ALA A 39 -4.21 -1.88 -8.66
N ILE A 40 -4.55 -2.14 -9.91
CA ILE A 40 -4.11 -1.34 -11.03
C ILE A 40 -5.36 -0.83 -11.72
N SER A 41 -5.44 0.47 -11.93
CA SER A 41 -6.50 1.05 -12.73
C SER A 41 -5.89 1.68 -13.98
N GLU A 42 -6.63 1.62 -15.07
CA GLU A 42 -6.17 2.12 -16.35
C GLU A 42 -7.27 2.96 -16.96
N SER A 43 -6.91 4.15 -17.41
CA SER A 43 -7.87 5.08 -17.98
C SER A 43 -7.15 6.00 -18.94
N ALA A 44 -7.68 6.13 -20.16
CA ALA A 44 -7.18 7.05 -21.18
C ALA A 44 -5.67 6.92 -21.43
N GLY A 45 -5.17 5.69 -21.46
CA GLY A 45 -3.76 5.43 -21.69
C GLY A 45 -2.86 5.62 -20.50
N SER A 46 -3.41 5.97 -19.36
CA SER A 46 -2.66 6.12 -18.12
C SER A 46 -2.93 4.95 -17.18
N ARG A 47 -1.92 4.58 -16.42
CA ARG A 47 -2.06 3.56 -15.39
C ARG A 47 -1.82 4.15 -14.03
N LEU A 48 -2.66 3.75 -13.08
CA LEU A 48 -2.50 4.12 -11.69
C LEU A 48 -2.35 2.85 -10.87
N PHE A 49 -1.23 2.75 -10.17
CA PHE A 49 -0.96 1.63 -9.28
C PHE A 49 -1.31 2.06 -7.88
N SER A 50 -2.07 1.24 -7.19
CA SER A 50 -2.45 1.55 -5.82
C SER A 50 -2.34 0.32 -4.94
N ALA A 51 -2.08 0.56 -3.67
CA ALA A 51 -2.02 -0.49 -2.68
C ALA A 51 -2.63 0.01 -1.38
N ILE A 52 -3.32 -0.87 -0.69
CA ILE A 52 -3.88 -0.58 0.62
C ILE A 52 -3.19 -1.50 1.61
N ILE A 53 -2.51 -0.91 2.57
CA ILE A 53 -1.82 -1.65 3.62
C ILE A 53 -2.73 -1.67 4.84
N ILE A 54 -3.07 -2.87 5.30
CA ILE A 54 -3.98 -3.06 6.44
C ILE A 54 -3.15 -3.58 7.60
N TYR A 55 -3.21 -2.86 8.72
CA TYR A 55 -2.39 -3.19 9.86
C TYR A 55 -3.11 -2.85 11.17
N THR A 56 -2.57 -3.34 12.27
CA THR A 56 -3.09 -3.00 13.60
C THR A 56 -2.15 -2.04 14.32
N LYS A 57 -2.69 -1.33 15.26
CA LYS A 57 -1.91 -0.36 16.01
C LYS A 57 -2.30 -0.35 17.49
#